data_3ccb0637d951897264eba8c6e66788ec
#
_entry.id   3ccb0637d951897264eba8c6e66788ec
#
_cell.length_a   1.000
_cell.length_b   1.000
_cell.length_c   1.000
_cell.angle_alpha   90.00
_cell.angle_beta   90.00
_cell.angle_gamma   90.00
#
_symmetry.space_group_name_H-M   'P 1'
#
loop_
_entity.id
_entity.type
_entity.pdbx_description
1 polymer ?
#
loop_
_entity_poly.entity_id
_entity_poly.type
_entity_poly.pdbx_seq_one_letter_code
_entity_poly.pdbx_strand_id
1 'polypeptide(L)'
;MSCEVLLGSSVWKDFCATPFARTGVYGVWMVKDWGHTETPFVTIPAGLRFVFASAMWELDRAVSDCLVGHLGDPQRVLDAALAVVSARVGFRVDPSSKWMTEIVRGYLARGPVDSAVASARRMIAAYPEELLGYALLADGLLARRDKAAARRALTDALSMLDKLEWFDETQRDRQRVHFREALAGIVL
;
A
#
# COMPACT_ATOMS: atom_id res chain seq x y z
N MET A 1 -13.13 -26.02 -15.84
CA MET A 1 -13.06 -27.07 -14.80
C MET A 1 -14.37 -27.00 -14.04
N SER A 2 -15.17 -28.04 -14.07
CA SER A 2 -16.49 -28.03 -13.43
C SER A 2 -16.34 -28.23 -11.93
N CYS A 3 -17.16 -27.54 -11.14
CA CYS A 3 -17.27 -27.65 -9.69
C CYS A 3 -17.68 -29.06 -9.19
N GLU A 4 -17.90 -30.01 -10.09
CA GLU A 4 -18.48 -31.31 -9.78
C GLU A 4 -17.56 -32.28 -9.07
N VAL A 5 -16.27 -32.05 -9.01
CA VAL A 5 -15.31 -33.07 -8.59
C VAL A 5 -15.06 -33.13 -7.09
N LEU A 6 -15.52 -32.14 -6.31
CA LEU A 6 -15.10 -32.06 -4.91
C LEU A 6 -16.25 -31.89 -3.94
N LEU A 7 -16.61 -33.06 -3.39
CA LEU A 7 -17.19 -33.26 -2.07
C LEU A 7 -18.64 -32.77 -1.86
N GLY A 8 -19.48 -33.70 -1.60
CA GLY A 8 -20.86 -33.68 -1.14
C GLY A 8 -21.23 -32.85 0.09
N SER A 9 -20.56 -31.74 0.37
CA SER A 9 -20.98 -30.80 1.39
C SER A 9 -21.81 -29.67 0.76
N SER A 10 -22.92 -29.33 1.39
CA SER A 10 -23.80 -28.20 1.03
C SER A 10 -23.05 -26.89 0.89
N VAL A 11 -22.04 -26.65 1.70
CA VAL A 11 -21.18 -25.47 1.72
C VAL A 11 -20.50 -25.18 0.38
N TRP A 12 -20.06 -26.21 -0.35
CA TRP A 12 -19.45 -26.04 -1.68
C TRP A 12 -20.46 -25.69 -2.77
N LYS A 13 -21.66 -26.22 -2.68
CA LYS A 13 -22.73 -25.89 -3.62
C LYS A 13 -23.10 -24.41 -3.47
N ASP A 14 -23.19 -23.95 -2.22
CA ASP A 14 -23.51 -22.57 -1.90
C ASP A 14 -22.39 -21.61 -2.35
N PHE A 15 -21.12 -21.98 -2.14
CA PHE A 15 -19.97 -21.20 -2.61
C PHE A 15 -19.94 -21.11 -4.15
N CYS A 16 -20.14 -22.22 -4.86
CA CYS A 16 -20.17 -22.22 -6.33
C CYS A 16 -21.34 -21.42 -6.91
N ALA A 17 -22.41 -21.21 -6.14
CA ALA A 17 -23.53 -20.37 -6.53
C ALA A 17 -23.29 -18.88 -6.31
N THR A 18 -22.24 -18.49 -5.59
CA THR A 18 -21.94 -17.09 -5.28
C THR A 18 -21.47 -16.32 -6.53
N PRO A 19 -21.67 -14.98 -6.57
CA PRO A 19 -21.10 -14.14 -7.62
C PRO A 19 -19.59 -14.28 -7.75
N PHE A 20 -18.89 -14.60 -6.66
CA PHE A 20 -17.44 -14.81 -6.62
C PHE A 20 -16.98 -15.98 -7.49
N ALA A 21 -17.71 -17.07 -7.51
CA ALA A 21 -17.42 -18.20 -8.38
C ALA A 21 -17.62 -17.88 -9.87
N ARG A 22 -18.47 -16.91 -10.19
CA ARG A 22 -18.75 -16.45 -11.56
C ARG A 22 -17.65 -15.59 -12.17
N THR A 23 -16.76 -15.03 -11.35
CA THR A 23 -15.64 -14.21 -11.86
C THR A 23 -14.51 -15.05 -12.47
N GLY A 24 -14.57 -16.37 -12.36
CA GLY A 24 -13.52 -17.28 -12.83
C GLY A 24 -12.21 -17.24 -12.03
N VAL A 25 -12.18 -16.46 -10.96
CA VAL A 25 -11.03 -16.34 -10.05
C VAL A 25 -11.27 -17.25 -8.84
N TYR A 26 -11.11 -18.53 -9.03
CA TYR A 26 -11.19 -19.50 -7.95
C TYR A 26 -10.18 -20.63 -8.16
N GLY A 27 -9.69 -21.16 -7.06
CA GLY A 27 -8.82 -22.31 -7.02
C GLY A 27 -9.22 -23.24 -5.90
N VAL A 28 -8.85 -24.50 -6.04
CA VAL A 28 -9.10 -25.51 -5.02
C VAL A 28 -7.76 -26.01 -4.52
N TRP A 29 -7.57 -25.96 -3.21
CA TRP A 29 -6.41 -26.55 -2.55
C TRP A 29 -6.87 -27.74 -1.71
N MET A 30 -6.19 -28.86 -1.89
CA MET A 30 -6.29 -29.98 -0.96
C MET A 30 -5.10 -29.92 -0.02
N VAL A 31 -5.36 -29.76 1.26
CA VAL A 31 -4.36 -29.82 2.32
C VAL A 31 -4.46 -31.20 2.94
N LYS A 32 -3.47 -32.03 2.65
CA LYS A 32 -3.34 -33.37 3.28
C LYS A 32 -2.70 -33.20 4.66
N ASP A 33 -3.11 -34.06 5.58
CA ASP A 33 -2.47 -34.25 6.90
C ASP A 33 -2.60 -33.08 7.90
N TRP A 34 -3.56 -32.15 7.67
CA TRP A 34 -3.85 -31.04 8.59
C TRP A 34 -5.24 -31.22 9.23
N GLY A 35 -5.34 -30.99 10.53
CA GLY A 35 -6.59 -31.05 11.28
C GLY A 35 -7.56 -29.89 10.94
N HIS A 36 -8.82 -30.03 11.36
CA HIS A 36 -9.87 -29.03 11.11
C HIS A 36 -9.55 -27.65 11.67
N THR A 37 -8.79 -27.59 12.77
CA THR A 37 -8.40 -26.33 13.43
C THR A 37 -7.22 -25.64 12.75
N GLU A 38 -6.37 -26.38 12.07
CA GLU A 38 -5.14 -25.91 11.45
C GLU A 38 -5.35 -25.53 9.97
N THR A 39 -6.27 -26.23 9.31
CA THR A 39 -6.59 -26.02 7.89
C THR A 39 -6.85 -24.55 7.54
N PRO A 40 -7.63 -23.74 8.30
CA PRO A 40 -7.84 -22.35 7.98
C PRO A 40 -6.57 -21.49 7.99
N PHE A 41 -5.62 -21.79 8.88
CA PHE A 41 -4.36 -21.01 8.95
C PHE A 41 -3.46 -21.21 7.74
N VAL A 42 -3.61 -22.31 7.02
CA VAL A 42 -2.85 -22.62 5.80
C VAL A 42 -3.64 -22.24 4.55
N THR A 43 -4.93 -22.57 4.52
CA THR A 43 -5.75 -22.38 3.32
C THR A 43 -6.17 -20.95 3.07
N ILE A 44 -6.48 -20.19 4.12
CA ILE A 44 -6.88 -18.78 3.97
C ILE A 44 -5.72 -17.94 3.39
N PRO A 45 -4.50 -17.97 3.94
CA PRO A 45 -3.39 -17.26 3.34
C PRO A 45 -3.04 -17.73 1.92
N ALA A 46 -3.13 -19.03 1.66
CA ALA A 46 -2.89 -19.58 0.32
C ALA A 46 -3.97 -19.13 -0.67
N GLY A 47 -5.24 -19.13 -0.24
CA GLY A 47 -6.36 -18.65 -1.03
C GLY A 47 -6.25 -17.16 -1.33
N LEU A 48 -5.92 -16.35 -0.34
CA LEU A 48 -5.69 -14.93 -0.53
C LEU A 48 -4.53 -14.67 -1.49
N ARG A 49 -3.41 -15.39 -1.35
CA ARG A 49 -2.29 -15.30 -2.30
C ARG A 49 -2.72 -15.68 -3.70
N PHE A 50 -3.51 -16.72 -3.89
CA PHE A 50 -4.00 -17.10 -5.21
C PHE A 50 -4.88 -16.04 -5.84
N VAL A 51 -5.81 -15.45 -5.09
CA VAL A 51 -6.73 -14.41 -5.57
C VAL A 51 -5.98 -13.14 -5.91
N PHE A 52 -5.02 -12.75 -5.08
CA PHE A 52 -4.32 -11.47 -5.19
C PHE A 52 -2.96 -11.54 -5.88
N ALA A 53 -2.31 -12.72 -5.95
CA ALA A 53 -0.93 -12.84 -6.42
C ALA A 53 -0.74 -12.33 -7.85
N SER A 54 -1.62 -12.70 -8.78
CA SER A 54 -1.49 -12.26 -10.18
C SER A 54 -1.77 -10.77 -10.31
N ALA A 55 -2.82 -10.29 -9.63
CA ALA A 55 -3.21 -8.87 -9.68
C ALA A 55 -2.16 -7.98 -8.99
N MET A 56 -1.62 -8.42 -7.86
CA MET A 56 -0.57 -7.69 -7.14
C MET A 56 0.76 -7.70 -7.90
N TRP A 57 1.10 -8.81 -8.55
CA TRP A 57 2.29 -8.92 -9.39
C TRP A 57 2.22 -7.99 -10.60
N GLU A 58 1.09 -7.95 -11.29
CA GLU A 58 0.87 -7.05 -12.42
C GLU A 58 0.97 -5.58 -11.99
N LEU A 59 0.46 -5.26 -10.80
CA LEU A 59 0.52 -3.92 -10.23
C LEU A 59 1.95 -3.54 -9.82
N ASP A 60 2.66 -4.41 -9.07
CA ASP A 60 4.06 -4.21 -8.70
C ASP A 60 4.94 -4.02 -9.95
N ARG A 61 4.72 -4.83 -10.96
CA ARG A 61 5.45 -4.75 -12.21
C ARG A 61 5.17 -3.44 -12.95
N ALA A 62 3.90 -3.08 -13.12
CA ALA A 62 3.52 -1.85 -13.81
C ALA A 62 4.12 -0.60 -13.15
N VAL A 63 4.07 -0.51 -11.82
CA VAL A 63 4.65 0.60 -11.05
C VAL A 63 6.17 0.56 -11.14
N SER A 64 6.79 -0.61 -10.96
CA SER A 64 8.24 -0.78 -11.04
C SER A 64 8.78 -0.43 -12.43
N ASP A 65 8.18 -0.94 -13.49
CA ASP A 65 8.58 -0.66 -14.88
C ASP A 65 8.46 0.84 -15.20
N CYS A 66 7.42 1.49 -14.70
CA CYS A 66 7.24 2.93 -14.84
C CYS A 66 8.35 3.72 -14.10
N LEU A 67 8.65 3.33 -12.87
CA LEU A 67 9.67 4.00 -12.05
C LEU A 67 11.08 3.78 -12.59
N VAL A 68 11.42 2.57 -13.02
CA VAL A 68 12.75 2.22 -13.55
C VAL A 68 12.91 2.69 -14.99
N GLY A 69 11.91 2.43 -15.83
CA GLY A 69 11.94 2.72 -17.26
C GLY A 69 11.66 4.17 -17.62
N HIS A 70 11.31 5.02 -16.67
CA HIS A 70 10.86 6.41 -16.89
C HIS A 70 9.68 6.52 -17.87
N LEU A 71 8.79 5.53 -17.87
CA LEU A 71 7.68 5.40 -18.80
C LEU A 71 6.41 6.04 -18.21
N GLY A 72 6.19 7.29 -18.53
CA GLY A 72 4.96 8.00 -18.16
C GLY A 72 4.93 8.53 -16.73
N ASP A 73 3.73 8.82 -16.25
CA ASP A 73 3.46 9.33 -14.91
C ASP A 73 3.17 8.16 -13.95
N PRO A 74 4.03 7.89 -12.96
CA PRO A 74 3.88 6.74 -12.07
C PRO A 74 2.59 6.78 -11.25
N GLN A 75 2.05 7.96 -10.92
CA GLN A 75 0.79 8.07 -10.21
C GLN A 75 -0.38 7.61 -11.08
N ARG A 76 -0.39 8.00 -12.37
CA ARG A 76 -1.41 7.55 -13.32
C ARG A 76 -1.33 6.06 -13.59
N VAL A 77 -0.11 5.52 -13.67
CA VAL A 77 0.09 4.07 -13.85
C VAL A 77 -0.46 3.31 -12.65
N LEU A 78 -0.17 3.76 -11.43
CA LEU A 78 -0.70 3.16 -10.21
C LEU A 78 -2.24 3.22 -10.19
N ASP A 79 -2.82 4.38 -10.46
CA ASP A 79 -4.28 4.57 -10.42
C ASP A 79 -4.99 3.70 -11.48
N ALA A 80 -4.43 3.60 -12.68
CA ALA A 80 -4.97 2.74 -13.73
C ALA A 80 -4.88 1.24 -13.35
N ALA A 81 -3.74 0.81 -12.81
CA ALA A 81 -3.55 -0.56 -12.38
C ALA A 81 -4.48 -0.93 -11.21
N LEU A 82 -4.65 -0.04 -10.23
CA LEU A 82 -5.58 -0.22 -9.12
C LEU A 82 -7.04 -0.29 -9.59
N ALA A 83 -7.42 0.48 -10.60
CA ALA A 83 -8.76 0.41 -11.19
C ALA A 83 -9.02 -0.96 -11.83
N VAL A 84 -8.04 -1.50 -12.57
CA VAL A 84 -8.13 -2.84 -13.17
C VAL A 84 -8.24 -3.92 -12.08
N VAL A 85 -7.39 -3.85 -11.05
CA VAL A 85 -7.43 -4.81 -9.94
C VAL A 85 -8.76 -4.72 -9.20
N SER A 86 -9.24 -3.51 -8.89
CA SER A 86 -10.51 -3.29 -8.19
C SER A 86 -11.70 -3.86 -8.97
N ALA A 87 -11.73 -3.64 -10.29
CA ALA A 87 -12.77 -4.21 -11.15
C ALA A 87 -12.72 -5.74 -11.16
N ARG A 88 -11.52 -6.34 -11.12
CA ARG A 88 -11.34 -7.79 -11.12
C ARG A 88 -11.77 -8.45 -9.81
N VAL A 89 -11.48 -7.80 -8.67
CA VAL A 89 -11.81 -8.35 -7.34
C VAL A 89 -13.21 -7.96 -6.85
N GLY A 90 -13.86 -7.00 -7.52
CA GLY A 90 -15.21 -6.56 -7.20
C GLY A 90 -15.32 -5.59 -6.01
N PHE A 91 -14.20 -5.08 -5.51
CA PHE A 91 -14.15 -4.03 -4.49
C PHE A 91 -12.98 -3.10 -4.74
N ARG A 92 -13.03 -1.91 -4.15
CA ARG A 92 -11.97 -0.91 -4.27
C ARG A 92 -10.70 -1.39 -3.59
N VAL A 93 -9.60 -1.39 -4.32
CA VAL A 93 -8.26 -1.62 -3.79
C VAL A 93 -7.54 -0.28 -3.69
N ASP A 94 -7.13 0.08 -2.48
CA ASP A 94 -6.36 1.30 -2.25
C ASP A 94 -4.86 1.04 -2.41
N PRO A 95 -4.07 2.06 -2.84
CA PRO A 95 -2.63 1.92 -2.99
C PRO A 95 -1.97 1.65 -1.63
N SER A 96 -1.01 0.73 -1.58
CA SER A 96 -0.23 0.54 -0.35
C SER A 96 0.70 1.73 -0.08
N SER A 97 1.04 1.95 1.20
CA SER A 97 2.02 2.97 1.60
C SER A 97 3.38 2.76 0.91
N LYS A 98 3.77 1.51 0.66
CA LYS A 98 4.98 1.16 -0.08
C LYS A 98 4.98 1.77 -1.48
N TRP A 99 3.95 1.54 -2.28
CA TRP A 99 3.90 2.10 -3.64
C TRP A 99 3.85 3.61 -3.65
N MET A 100 3.09 4.20 -2.73
CA MET A 100 3.04 5.66 -2.59
C MET A 100 4.42 6.23 -2.25
N THR A 101 5.16 5.59 -1.34
CA THR A 101 6.54 5.94 -0.99
C THR A 101 7.45 5.91 -2.21
N GLU A 102 7.43 4.81 -2.98
CA GLU A 102 8.29 4.68 -4.17
C GLU A 102 7.94 5.71 -5.25
N ILE A 103 6.67 6.03 -5.43
CA ILE A 103 6.24 7.08 -6.36
C ILE A 103 6.75 8.46 -5.91
N VAL A 104 6.58 8.82 -4.63
CA VAL A 104 7.08 10.10 -4.12
C VAL A 104 8.59 10.20 -4.27
N ARG A 105 9.33 9.15 -3.91
CA ARG A 105 10.79 9.09 -4.10
C ARG A 105 11.18 9.20 -5.57
N GLY A 106 10.44 8.53 -6.45
CA GLY A 106 10.65 8.62 -7.89
C GLY A 106 10.48 10.03 -8.43
N TYR A 107 9.48 10.78 -7.97
CA TYR A 107 9.31 12.19 -8.32
C TYR A 107 10.41 13.07 -7.73
N LEU A 108 10.81 12.85 -6.47
CA LEU A 108 11.89 13.61 -5.84
C LEU A 108 13.24 13.42 -6.53
N ALA A 109 13.51 12.21 -6.99
CA ALA A 109 14.78 11.89 -7.67
C ALA A 109 14.87 12.50 -9.08
N ARG A 110 13.74 12.70 -9.78
CA ARG A 110 13.72 13.03 -11.21
C ARG A 110 12.96 14.32 -11.55
N GLY A 111 12.30 14.95 -10.54
CA GLY A 111 11.26 15.98 -10.78
C GLY A 111 10.05 15.34 -11.49
N PRO A 112 8.86 15.84 -11.56
CA PRO A 112 8.42 17.15 -11.10
C PRO A 112 8.14 17.14 -9.58
N VAL A 113 8.75 18.08 -8.87
CA VAL A 113 8.64 18.19 -7.41
C VAL A 113 7.19 18.44 -6.95
N ASP A 114 6.40 19.14 -7.75
CA ASP A 114 4.97 19.35 -7.43
C ASP A 114 4.18 18.05 -7.37
N SER A 115 4.49 17.09 -8.22
CA SER A 115 3.90 15.75 -8.17
C SER A 115 4.34 14.97 -6.92
N ALA A 116 5.61 15.13 -6.50
CA ALA A 116 6.08 14.55 -5.24
C ALA A 116 5.27 15.07 -4.05
N VAL A 117 5.09 16.40 -3.96
CA VAL A 117 4.31 17.05 -2.90
C VAL A 117 2.84 16.60 -2.94
N ALA A 118 2.23 16.50 -4.12
CA ALA A 118 0.86 16.04 -4.27
C ALA A 118 0.69 14.58 -3.85
N SER A 119 1.60 13.70 -4.27
CA SER A 119 1.58 12.28 -3.91
C SER A 119 1.87 12.06 -2.42
N ALA A 120 2.78 12.82 -1.80
CA ALA A 120 3.03 12.76 -0.36
C ALA A 120 1.80 13.19 0.46
N ARG A 121 1.08 14.24 0.04
CA ARG A 121 -0.18 14.65 0.67
C ARG A 121 -1.26 13.57 0.53
N ARG A 122 -1.35 12.93 -0.63
CA ARG A 122 -2.26 11.81 -0.85
C ARG A 122 -1.92 10.62 0.07
N MET A 123 -0.63 10.34 0.28
CA MET A 123 -0.15 9.32 1.21
C MET A 123 -0.59 9.62 2.64
N ILE A 124 -0.39 10.86 3.11
CA ILE A 124 -0.83 11.28 4.46
C ILE A 124 -2.35 11.18 4.60
N ALA A 125 -3.11 11.53 3.56
CA ALA A 125 -4.57 11.41 3.60
C ALA A 125 -5.05 9.95 3.68
N ALA A 126 -4.35 9.01 3.01
CA ALA A 126 -4.67 7.59 3.04
C ALA A 126 -4.14 6.88 4.30
N TYR A 127 -2.99 7.31 4.79
CA TYR A 127 -2.25 6.71 5.91
C TYR A 127 -1.74 7.79 6.87
N PRO A 128 -2.63 8.47 7.61
CA PRO A 128 -2.24 9.60 8.48
C PRO A 128 -1.29 9.19 9.61
N GLU A 129 -1.28 7.92 9.97
CA GLU A 129 -0.42 7.35 11.00
C GLU A 129 0.97 6.96 10.49
N GLU A 130 1.20 7.01 9.18
CA GLU A 130 2.47 6.69 8.54
C GLU A 130 3.37 7.93 8.53
N LEU A 131 4.26 8.04 9.53
CA LEU A 131 5.13 9.21 9.70
C LEU A 131 6.04 9.49 8.51
N LEU A 132 6.36 8.46 7.71
CA LEU A 132 7.14 8.59 6.49
C LEU A 132 6.48 9.53 5.46
N GLY A 133 5.14 9.56 5.40
CA GLY A 133 4.41 10.48 4.51
C GLY A 133 4.73 11.95 4.79
N TYR A 134 4.83 12.31 6.06
CA TYR A 134 5.17 13.67 6.47
C TYR A 134 6.64 14.01 6.18
N ALA A 135 7.56 13.07 6.38
CA ALA A 135 8.97 13.26 6.01
C ALA A 135 9.12 13.49 4.50
N LEU A 136 8.51 12.66 3.69
CA LEU A 136 8.51 12.80 2.22
C LEU A 136 7.85 14.10 1.75
N LEU A 137 6.79 14.55 2.44
CA LEU A 137 6.18 15.85 2.17
C LEU A 137 7.16 16.97 2.47
N ALA A 138 7.87 16.91 3.60
CA ALA A 138 8.86 17.91 3.96
C ALA A 138 9.99 17.94 2.92
N ASP A 139 10.50 16.80 2.48
CA ASP A 139 11.53 16.72 1.42
C ASP A 139 11.06 17.38 0.12
N GLY A 140 9.83 17.10 -0.32
CA GLY A 140 9.25 17.73 -1.49
C GLY A 140 9.10 19.25 -1.35
N LEU A 141 8.69 19.72 -0.18
CA LEU A 141 8.55 21.15 0.10
C LEU A 141 9.91 21.87 0.18
N LEU A 142 10.94 21.19 0.73
CA LEU A 142 12.32 21.70 0.71
C LEU A 142 12.87 21.81 -0.72
N ALA A 143 12.61 20.81 -1.55
CA ALA A 143 12.98 20.84 -2.97
C ALA A 143 12.29 22.01 -3.71
N ARG A 144 11.07 22.40 -3.29
CA ARG A 144 10.37 23.61 -3.74
C ARG A 144 10.86 24.92 -3.11
N ARG A 145 11.82 24.85 -2.18
CA ARG A 145 12.29 25.97 -1.36
C ARG A 145 11.22 26.56 -0.42
N ASP A 146 10.15 25.83 -0.14
CA ASP A 146 9.11 26.22 0.82
C ASP A 146 9.46 25.70 2.22
N LYS A 147 10.46 26.31 2.83
CA LYS A 147 10.97 25.93 4.15
C LYS A 147 9.90 26.04 5.24
N ALA A 148 9.02 27.03 5.14
CA ALA A 148 7.97 27.25 6.13
C ALA A 148 6.94 26.09 6.12
N ALA A 149 6.53 25.65 4.93
CA ALA A 149 5.63 24.50 4.81
C ALA A 149 6.33 23.18 5.20
N ALA A 150 7.60 23.00 4.87
CA ALA A 150 8.37 21.83 5.28
C ALA A 150 8.46 21.72 6.82
N ARG A 151 8.73 22.82 7.52
CA ARG A 151 8.71 22.85 8.98
C ARG A 151 7.34 22.46 9.55
N ARG A 152 6.25 22.96 8.96
CA ARG A 152 4.89 22.56 9.37
C ARG A 152 4.67 21.05 9.20
N ALA A 153 5.05 20.47 8.08
CA ALA A 153 4.91 19.03 7.85
C ALA A 153 5.65 18.19 8.90
N LEU A 154 6.88 18.57 9.27
CA LEU A 154 7.63 17.87 10.32
C LEU A 154 7.04 18.11 11.72
N THR A 155 6.45 19.27 11.97
CA THR A 155 5.72 19.53 13.24
C THR A 155 4.46 18.68 13.33
N ASP A 156 3.74 18.53 12.22
CA ASP A 156 2.57 17.64 12.13
C ASP A 156 2.95 16.19 12.36
N ALA A 157 4.11 15.74 11.85
CA ALA A 157 4.67 14.42 12.13
C ALA A 157 4.91 14.19 13.63
N LEU A 158 5.50 15.17 14.33
CA LEU A 158 5.72 15.09 15.78
C LEU A 158 4.38 15.03 16.54
N SER A 159 3.42 15.85 16.14
CA SER A 159 2.07 15.84 16.74
C SER A 159 1.35 14.51 16.51
N MET A 160 1.54 13.90 15.34
CA MET A 160 1.00 12.58 15.05
C MET A 160 1.70 11.50 15.89
N LEU A 161 3.03 11.53 15.98
CA LEU A 161 3.81 10.58 16.77
C LEU A 161 3.31 10.49 18.22
N ASP A 162 2.93 11.62 18.80
CA ASP A 162 2.42 11.65 20.19
C ASP A 162 1.05 10.96 20.34
N LYS A 163 0.31 10.76 19.25
CA LYS A 163 -1.00 10.08 19.24
C LYS A 163 -0.89 8.58 18.93
N LEU A 164 0.26 8.10 18.48
CA LEU A 164 0.43 6.70 18.09
C LEU A 164 0.73 5.82 19.31
N GLU A 165 -0.26 5.04 19.73
CA GLU A 165 -0.18 4.21 20.93
C GLU A 165 0.70 2.95 20.73
N TRP A 166 0.88 2.47 19.50
CA TRP A 166 1.65 1.25 19.23
C TRP A 166 3.18 1.42 19.27
N PHE A 167 3.69 2.65 19.29
CA PHE A 167 5.11 2.87 19.53
C PHE A 167 5.44 2.67 20.99
N ASP A 168 6.45 1.84 21.27
CA ASP A 168 7.09 1.85 22.58
C ASP A 168 7.87 3.17 22.80
N GLU A 169 8.23 3.47 24.05
CA GLU A 169 8.90 4.72 24.40
C GLU A 169 10.22 4.89 23.65
N THR A 170 11.00 3.81 23.49
CA THR A 170 12.28 3.84 22.80
C THR A 170 12.12 4.14 21.30
N GLN A 171 11.11 3.56 20.67
CA GLN A 171 10.81 3.81 19.27
C GLN A 171 10.32 5.25 19.08
N ARG A 172 9.45 5.72 19.98
CA ARG A 172 8.91 7.08 19.97
C ARG A 172 10.02 8.12 20.12
N ASP A 173 10.96 7.91 21.05
CA ASP A 173 12.07 8.83 21.26
C ASP A 173 13.01 8.88 20.05
N ARG A 174 13.30 7.75 19.41
CA ARG A 174 14.09 7.72 18.17
C ARG A 174 13.42 8.55 17.07
N GLN A 175 12.12 8.42 16.89
CA GLN A 175 11.37 9.20 15.90
C GLN A 175 11.35 10.69 16.27
N ARG A 176 11.18 11.04 17.55
CA ARG A 176 11.26 12.43 18.02
C ARG A 176 12.62 13.06 17.72
N VAL A 177 13.70 12.35 18.02
CA VAL A 177 15.05 12.83 17.72
C VAL A 177 15.19 13.07 16.23
N HIS A 178 14.83 12.10 15.40
CA HIS A 178 14.91 12.20 13.95
C HIS A 178 14.16 13.43 13.40
N PHE A 179 12.90 13.64 13.79
CA PHE A 179 12.12 14.77 13.31
C PHE A 179 12.61 16.12 13.87
N ARG A 180 13.12 16.17 15.10
CA ARG A 180 13.70 17.39 15.68
C ARG A 180 15.00 17.77 14.99
N GLU A 181 15.86 16.83 14.65
CA GLU A 181 17.08 17.06 13.89
C GLU A 181 16.75 17.59 12.48
N ALA A 182 15.78 16.98 11.81
CA ALA A 182 15.30 17.46 10.54
C ALA A 182 14.76 18.92 10.61
N LEU A 183 13.99 19.23 11.66
CA LEU A 183 13.50 20.62 11.91
C LEU A 183 14.64 21.59 12.17
N ALA A 184 15.64 21.20 12.95
CA ALA A 184 16.81 22.04 13.26
C ALA A 184 17.67 22.34 12.01
N GLY A 185 17.72 21.37 11.08
CA GLY A 185 18.43 21.54 9.79
C GLY A 185 17.76 22.53 8.83
N ILE A 186 16.51 22.91 9.06
CA ILE A 186 15.80 23.88 8.20
C ILE A 186 16.01 25.29 8.76
N VAL A 187 17.07 25.94 8.32
CA VAL A 187 17.31 27.38 8.59
C VAL A 187 16.39 28.21 7.71
N LEU A 188 15.60 29.11 8.30
CA LEU A 188 14.66 30.00 7.61
C LEU A 188 15.37 31.06 6.77
#